data_6ed3ba262835d4cba9b38537b9969654
#
_entry.id   6ed3ba262835d4cba9b38537b9969654
#
_cell.length_a   1.000
_cell.length_b   1.000
_cell.length_c   1.000
_cell.angle_alpha   90.00
_cell.angle_beta   90.00
_cell.angle_gamma   90.00
#
_symmetry.space_group_name_H-M   'P 1'
#
loop_
_entity.id
_entity.type
_entity.pdbx_description
1 polymer ?
#
loop_
_entity_poly.entity_id
_entity_poly.type
_entity_poly.pdbx_seq_one_letter_code
_entity_poly.pdbx_strand_id
1 'polypeptide(L)'
;KKNLSLTFKIYVMNWFNTIIEDGKTKVFDPIRKIYCALTPEEQVRQKILYYLVEQKKYPSGLIAVEYSIKVNTLSKRCDIVVFNKETKPMMIVECKAESVPITQKVLDQAIRYYSGLNVNYILLTNGKTMYCYYIDIENNKIEALREIPKF
;
A
#
# COMPACT_ATOMS: atom_id res chain seq x y z
N LYS A 1 -1.91 -32.19 2.96
CA LYS A 1 -1.66 -31.47 1.66
C LYS A 1 -2.91 -30.93 0.98
N LYS A 2 -4.10 -31.56 1.17
CA LYS A 2 -5.37 -31.08 0.55
C LYS A 2 -5.95 -29.83 1.21
N ASN A 3 -5.67 -29.57 2.50
CA ASN A 3 -6.25 -28.42 3.22
C ASN A 3 -5.55 -27.08 2.96
N LEU A 4 -4.25 -27.07 2.64
CA LEU A 4 -3.53 -25.83 2.34
C LEU A 4 -3.99 -25.18 1.03
N SER A 5 -4.32 -25.99 0.02
CA SER A 5 -4.82 -25.50 -1.27
C SER A 5 -6.21 -24.88 -1.17
N LEU A 6 -7.10 -25.43 -0.34
CA LEU A 6 -8.44 -24.88 -0.13
C LEU A 6 -8.42 -23.60 0.70
N THR A 7 -7.61 -23.52 1.74
CA THR A 7 -7.43 -22.33 2.58
C THR A 7 -6.86 -21.17 1.77
N PHE A 8 -5.86 -21.41 0.95
CA PHE A 8 -5.28 -20.41 0.06
C PHE A 8 -6.30 -19.88 -0.96
N LYS A 9 -7.11 -20.76 -1.54
CA LYS A 9 -8.15 -20.39 -2.51
C LYS A 9 -9.26 -19.53 -1.89
N ILE A 10 -9.64 -19.80 -0.65
CA ILE A 10 -10.62 -19.01 0.10
C ILE A 10 -10.09 -17.61 0.41
N TYR A 11 -8.82 -17.48 0.83
CA TYR A 11 -8.19 -16.18 1.09
C TYR A 11 -8.08 -15.32 -0.18
N VAL A 12 -7.65 -15.90 -1.28
CA VAL A 12 -7.59 -15.21 -2.58
C VAL A 12 -8.97 -14.74 -3.03
N MET A 13 -10.00 -15.53 -2.83
CA MET A 13 -11.37 -15.15 -3.17
C MET A 13 -11.89 -13.99 -2.30
N ASN A 14 -11.56 -13.95 -1.03
CA ASN A 14 -11.97 -12.85 -0.15
C ASN A 14 -11.31 -11.52 -0.49
N TRP A 15 -10.04 -11.54 -0.91
CA TRP A 15 -9.31 -10.32 -1.28
C TRP A 15 -9.73 -9.74 -2.61
N PHE A 16 -10.20 -10.57 -3.56
CA PHE A 16 -10.57 -10.14 -4.89
C PHE A 16 -12.05 -10.37 -5.19
N ASN A 17 -12.87 -10.32 -4.15
CA ASN A 17 -14.33 -10.50 -4.31
C ASN A 17 -14.92 -9.26 -4.99
N THR A 18 -15.60 -9.47 -6.11
CA THR A 18 -16.18 -8.39 -6.91
C THR A 18 -17.69 -8.55 -7.04
N ILE A 19 -18.38 -7.44 -7.19
CA ILE A 19 -19.78 -7.34 -7.53
C ILE A 19 -19.99 -6.38 -8.70
N ILE A 20 -21.12 -6.49 -9.37
CA ILE A 20 -21.56 -5.49 -10.36
C ILE A 20 -22.75 -4.76 -9.76
N GLU A 21 -22.65 -3.43 -9.67
CA GLU A 21 -23.70 -2.56 -9.18
C GLU A 21 -23.81 -1.36 -10.13
N ASP A 22 -25.02 -1.09 -10.62
CA ASP A 22 -25.30 -0.04 -11.60
C ASP A 22 -24.39 -0.10 -12.85
N GLY A 23 -24.11 -1.32 -13.33
CA GLY A 23 -23.25 -1.56 -14.50
C GLY A 23 -21.75 -1.32 -14.25
N LYS A 24 -21.34 -1.07 -13.00
CA LYS A 24 -19.94 -0.85 -12.61
C LYS A 24 -19.44 -1.99 -11.75
N THR A 25 -18.22 -2.42 -12.04
CA THR A 25 -17.52 -3.42 -11.20
C THR A 25 -16.97 -2.77 -9.94
N LYS A 26 -17.27 -3.34 -8.80
CA LYS A 26 -16.73 -2.98 -7.49
C LYS A 26 -15.97 -4.15 -6.90
N VAL A 27 -14.93 -3.87 -6.12
CA VAL A 27 -14.13 -4.84 -5.37
C VAL A 27 -14.31 -4.63 -3.88
N PHE A 28 -14.38 -5.71 -3.13
CA PHE A 28 -14.41 -5.65 -1.66
C PHE A 28 -13.02 -5.36 -1.11
N ASP A 29 -12.90 -4.30 -0.34
CA ASP A 29 -11.68 -3.96 0.41
C ASP A 29 -11.79 -4.51 1.84
N PRO A 30 -11.01 -5.54 2.22
CA PRO A 30 -11.08 -6.14 3.54
C PRO A 30 -10.56 -5.23 4.67
N ILE A 31 -9.75 -4.23 4.35
CA ILE A 31 -9.23 -3.26 5.33
C ILE A 31 -10.30 -2.23 5.66
N ARG A 32 -10.89 -1.61 4.64
CA ARG A 32 -11.98 -0.63 4.81
C ARG A 32 -13.34 -1.28 5.07
N LYS A 33 -13.48 -2.59 4.77
CA LYS A 33 -14.73 -3.38 4.87
C LYS A 33 -15.88 -2.78 4.04
N ILE A 34 -15.55 -2.30 2.86
CA ILE A 34 -16.49 -1.70 1.90
C ILE A 34 -16.25 -2.22 0.49
N TYR A 35 -17.27 -2.14 -0.36
CA TYR A 35 -17.11 -2.26 -1.81
C TYR A 35 -16.75 -0.89 -2.40
N CYS A 36 -15.68 -0.84 -3.18
CA CYS A 36 -15.22 0.36 -3.86
C CYS A 36 -15.07 0.13 -5.36
N ALA A 37 -15.12 1.19 -6.17
CA ALA A 37 -14.99 1.10 -7.61
C ALA A 37 -13.66 0.42 -7.98
N LEU A 38 -13.71 -0.59 -8.85
CA LEU A 38 -12.53 -1.29 -9.34
C LEU A 38 -11.88 -0.48 -10.47
N THR A 39 -11.18 0.58 -10.09
CA THR A 39 -10.33 1.34 -11.00
C THR A 39 -9.00 0.63 -11.24
N PRO A 40 -8.24 0.97 -12.30
CA PRO A 40 -6.89 0.41 -12.50
C PRO A 40 -5.96 0.62 -11.31
N GLU A 41 -6.05 1.75 -10.63
CA GLU A 41 -5.26 2.05 -9.44
C GLU A 41 -5.75 1.27 -8.20
N GLU A 42 -7.07 1.15 -8.01
CA GLU A 42 -7.64 0.32 -6.93
C GLU A 42 -7.26 -1.16 -7.09
N GLN A 43 -7.17 -1.65 -8.33
CA GLN A 43 -6.70 -3.01 -8.58
C GLN A 43 -5.27 -3.23 -8.06
N VAL A 44 -4.39 -2.26 -8.28
CA VAL A 44 -3.01 -2.29 -7.75
C VAL A 44 -3.03 -2.18 -6.23
N ARG A 45 -3.85 -1.30 -5.67
CA ARG A 45 -4.00 -1.15 -4.22
C ARG A 45 -4.42 -2.44 -3.55
N GLN A 46 -5.39 -3.16 -4.08
CA GLN A 46 -5.82 -4.45 -3.53
C GLN A 46 -4.71 -5.52 -3.63
N LYS A 47 -3.94 -5.55 -4.72
CA LYS A 47 -2.81 -6.47 -4.87
C LYS A 47 -1.72 -6.22 -3.81
N ILE A 48 -1.37 -4.96 -3.56
CA ILE A 48 -0.33 -4.65 -2.57
C ILE A 48 -0.83 -4.86 -1.14
N LEU A 49 -2.09 -4.59 -0.84
CA LEU A 49 -2.69 -4.92 0.46
C LEU A 49 -2.63 -6.42 0.73
N TYR A 50 -3.02 -7.24 -0.23
CA TYR A 50 -2.90 -8.70 -0.16
C TYR A 50 -1.44 -9.13 0.12
N TYR A 51 -0.50 -8.57 -0.62
CA TYR A 51 0.92 -8.87 -0.44
C TYR A 51 1.42 -8.53 0.96
N LEU A 52 1.07 -7.35 1.48
CA LEU A 52 1.48 -6.92 2.82
C LEU A 52 0.88 -7.82 3.91
N VAL A 53 -0.41 -8.11 3.85
CA VAL A 53 -1.11 -8.86 4.91
C VAL A 53 -0.85 -10.36 4.80
N GLU A 54 -1.06 -10.95 3.61
CA GLU A 54 -1.06 -12.40 3.44
C GLU A 54 0.33 -12.97 3.22
N GLN A 55 1.20 -12.27 2.51
CA GLN A 55 2.55 -12.77 2.22
C GLN A 55 3.60 -12.24 3.20
N LYS A 56 3.56 -10.95 3.52
CA LYS A 56 4.53 -10.33 4.45
C LYS A 56 4.08 -10.32 5.91
N LYS A 57 2.85 -10.75 6.17
CA LYS A 57 2.29 -10.90 7.52
C LYS A 57 2.21 -9.62 8.34
N TYR A 58 2.03 -8.51 7.67
CA TYR A 58 1.75 -7.24 8.35
C TYR A 58 0.35 -7.30 8.97
N PRO A 59 0.17 -6.86 10.22
CA PRO A 59 -1.13 -6.87 10.87
C PRO A 59 -2.13 -5.96 10.14
N SER A 60 -3.24 -6.51 9.68
CA SER A 60 -4.28 -5.75 8.98
C SER A 60 -4.84 -4.58 9.80
N GLY A 61 -4.88 -4.72 11.13
CA GLY A 61 -5.31 -3.66 12.05
C GLY A 61 -4.36 -2.47 12.17
N LEU A 62 -3.14 -2.58 11.61
CA LEU A 62 -2.15 -1.50 11.56
C LEU A 62 -1.96 -0.95 10.15
N ILE A 63 -2.94 -1.16 9.27
CA ILE A 63 -2.95 -0.63 7.91
C ILE A 63 -4.19 0.24 7.73
N ALA A 64 -4.00 1.44 7.20
CA ALA A 64 -5.07 2.34 6.80
C ALA A 64 -4.98 2.62 5.30
N VAL A 65 -6.14 2.76 4.66
CA VAL A 65 -6.28 3.02 3.23
C VAL A 65 -6.89 4.40 3.02
N GLU A 66 -6.37 5.15 2.04
CA GLU A 66 -6.79 6.53 1.77
C GLU A 66 -6.75 7.41 3.02
N TYR A 67 -5.64 7.36 3.72
CA TYR A 67 -5.42 7.99 5.00
C TYR A 67 -4.58 9.27 4.87
N SER A 68 -4.99 10.32 5.57
CA SER A 68 -4.23 11.57 5.61
C SER A 68 -3.32 11.62 6.84
N ILE A 69 -2.02 11.77 6.59
CA ILE A 69 -1.01 12.03 7.63
C ILE A 69 -0.87 13.54 7.79
N LYS A 70 -0.88 14.00 9.05
CA LYS A 70 -0.70 15.40 9.42
C LYS A 70 0.53 15.54 10.31
N VAL A 71 1.40 16.47 9.94
CA VAL A 71 2.58 16.86 10.74
C VAL A 71 2.66 18.38 10.74
N ASN A 72 2.45 19.01 11.89
CA ASN A 72 2.31 20.47 12.00
C ASN A 72 1.23 21.01 11.03
N THR A 73 1.60 21.89 10.12
CA THR A 73 0.71 22.43 9.08
C THR A 73 0.65 21.58 7.82
N LEU A 74 1.53 20.58 7.68
CA LEU A 74 1.59 19.69 6.52
C LEU A 74 0.55 18.57 6.65
N SER A 75 -0.27 18.39 5.62
CA SER A 75 -1.21 17.28 5.52
C SER A 75 -1.12 16.66 4.14
N LYS A 76 -0.91 15.33 4.07
CA LYS A 76 -0.82 14.57 2.82
C LYS A 76 -1.71 13.35 2.88
N ARG A 77 -2.54 13.17 1.85
CA ARG A 77 -3.31 11.94 1.65
C ARG A 77 -2.43 10.87 1.05
N CYS A 78 -2.47 9.69 1.64
CA CYS A 78 -1.69 8.54 1.23
C CYS A 78 -2.63 7.41 0.79
N ASP A 79 -2.24 6.63 -0.22
CA ASP A 79 -3.02 5.48 -0.67
C ASP A 79 -3.11 4.42 0.43
N ILE A 80 -1.98 4.08 1.04
CA ILE A 80 -1.88 3.16 2.16
C ILE A 80 -0.88 3.71 3.17
N VAL A 81 -1.20 3.60 4.44
CA VAL A 81 -0.28 3.87 5.55
C VAL A 81 -0.18 2.63 6.42
N VAL A 82 1.04 2.21 6.70
CA VAL A 82 1.32 1.17 7.68
C VAL A 82 1.83 1.83 8.96
N PHE A 83 1.22 1.45 10.08
CA PHE A 83 1.60 1.92 11.41
C PHE A 83 2.50 0.89 12.10
N ASN A 84 3.40 1.34 12.93
CA ASN A 84 4.19 0.47 13.80
C ASN A 84 3.38 0.05 15.05
N LYS A 85 3.99 -0.75 15.93
CA LYS A 85 3.35 -1.25 17.15
C LYS A 85 2.95 -0.14 18.13
N GLU A 86 3.61 1.00 18.06
CA GLU A 86 3.30 2.21 18.83
C GLU A 86 2.26 3.11 18.14
N THR A 87 1.59 2.60 17.09
CA THR A 87 0.57 3.31 16.29
C THR A 87 1.06 4.59 15.61
N LYS A 88 2.35 4.66 15.32
CA LYS A 88 2.95 5.76 14.53
C LYS A 88 3.10 5.34 13.06
N PRO A 89 2.85 6.23 12.09
CA PRO A 89 3.12 5.94 10.69
C PRO A 89 4.57 5.51 10.49
N MET A 90 4.78 4.34 9.89
CA MET A 90 6.12 3.85 9.60
C MET A 90 6.40 3.72 8.09
N MET A 91 5.39 3.41 7.30
CA MET A 91 5.54 3.26 5.85
C MET A 91 4.35 3.85 5.12
N ILE A 92 4.62 4.58 4.05
CA ILE A 92 3.64 5.05 3.08
C ILE A 92 3.76 4.20 1.83
N VAL A 93 2.63 3.75 1.29
CA VAL A 93 2.57 3.09 0.00
C VAL A 93 1.82 3.97 -0.98
N GLU A 94 2.44 4.27 -2.11
CA GLU A 94 1.86 4.98 -3.24
C GLU A 94 1.58 3.99 -4.37
N CYS A 95 0.35 3.92 -4.81
CA CYS A 95 -0.10 3.04 -5.88
C CYS A 95 -0.31 3.83 -7.18
N LYS A 96 0.22 3.31 -8.27
CA LYS A 96 -0.05 3.77 -9.63
C LYS A 96 -0.77 2.67 -10.41
N ALA A 97 -1.59 3.04 -11.38
CA ALA A 97 -2.18 2.07 -12.29
C ALA A 97 -1.10 1.24 -12.99
N GLU A 98 -1.41 0.00 -13.35
CA GLU A 98 -0.47 -0.93 -13.98
C GLU A 98 0.11 -0.39 -15.30
N SER A 99 -0.64 0.44 -16.01
CA SER A 99 -0.21 1.10 -17.25
C SER A 99 0.77 2.25 -17.05
N VAL A 100 0.94 2.74 -15.81
CA VAL A 100 1.84 3.85 -15.50
C VAL A 100 3.24 3.32 -15.21
N PRO A 101 4.26 3.63 -16.05
CA PRO A 101 5.63 3.23 -15.76
C PRO A 101 6.17 4.01 -14.56
N ILE A 102 6.91 3.31 -13.70
CA ILE A 102 7.59 3.94 -12.55
C ILE A 102 8.98 4.35 -12.99
N THR A 103 9.08 5.61 -13.40
CA THR A 103 10.35 6.24 -13.81
C THR A 103 11.03 6.91 -12.61
N GLN A 104 12.30 7.30 -12.78
CA GLN A 104 13.03 8.07 -11.77
C GLN A 104 12.27 9.37 -11.39
N LYS A 105 11.66 10.02 -12.38
CA LYS A 105 10.85 11.22 -12.14
C LYS A 105 9.66 10.96 -11.21
N VAL A 106 8.97 9.83 -11.40
CA VAL A 106 7.84 9.42 -10.56
C VAL A 106 8.30 9.12 -9.13
N LEU A 107 9.44 8.45 -8.98
CA LEU A 107 10.07 8.20 -7.67
C LEU A 107 10.43 9.50 -6.96
N ASP A 108 11.11 10.41 -7.65
CA ASP A 108 11.51 11.70 -7.08
C ASP A 108 10.30 12.56 -6.67
N GLN A 109 9.22 12.51 -7.44
CA GLN A 109 7.97 13.18 -7.09
C GLN A 109 7.33 12.60 -5.82
N ALA A 110 7.29 11.27 -5.69
CA ALA A 110 6.74 10.62 -4.51
C ALA A 110 7.57 10.96 -3.26
N ILE A 111 8.88 10.88 -3.34
CA ILE A 111 9.79 11.22 -2.24
C ILE A 111 9.58 12.67 -1.80
N ARG A 112 9.52 13.62 -2.75
CA ARG A 112 9.27 15.04 -2.44
C ARG A 112 7.88 15.27 -1.85
N TYR A 113 6.87 14.59 -2.38
CA TYR A 113 5.49 14.73 -1.92
C TYR A 113 5.33 14.31 -0.46
N TYR A 114 6.00 13.23 -0.06
CA TYR A 114 5.91 12.67 1.29
C TYR A 114 7.03 13.16 2.24
N SER A 115 7.96 13.97 1.75
CA SER A 115 9.00 14.54 2.62
C SER A 115 8.39 15.41 3.72
N GLY A 116 8.97 15.34 4.92
CA GLY A 116 8.48 16.10 6.08
C GLY A 116 7.37 15.41 6.87
N LEU A 117 6.85 14.24 6.45
CA LEU A 117 5.83 13.49 7.19
C LEU A 117 6.39 12.61 8.32
N ASN A 118 7.70 12.62 8.57
CA ASN A 118 8.35 11.80 9.60
C ASN A 118 8.06 10.29 9.46
N VAL A 119 8.04 9.81 8.23
CA VAL A 119 7.86 8.39 7.89
C VAL A 119 9.14 7.86 7.29
N ASN A 120 9.63 6.74 7.81
CA ASN A 120 10.93 6.20 7.40
C ASN A 120 10.91 5.39 6.11
N TYR A 121 9.74 4.87 5.69
CA TYR A 121 9.67 4.02 4.51
C TYR A 121 8.66 4.56 3.50
N ILE A 122 9.06 4.58 2.24
CA ILE A 122 8.18 4.86 1.11
C ILE A 122 8.24 3.69 0.14
N LEU A 123 7.07 3.12 -0.15
CA LEU A 123 6.89 2.05 -1.11
C LEU A 123 6.07 2.58 -2.29
N LEU A 124 6.61 2.49 -3.50
CA LEU A 124 5.94 2.89 -4.73
C LEU A 124 5.77 1.68 -5.64
N THR A 125 4.56 1.44 -6.11
CA THR A 125 4.27 0.28 -6.98
C THR A 125 3.18 0.59 -8.02
N ASN A 126 3.28 -0.07 -9.18
CA ASN A 126 2.21 -0.14 -10.17
C ASN A 126 1.65 -1.57 -10.33
N GLY A 127 1.96 -2.47 -9.38
CA GLY A 127 1.56 -3.87 -9.43
C GLY A 127 2.46 -4.79 -10.24
N LYS A 128 3.32 -4.25 -11.12
CA LYS A 128 4.35 -4.98 -11.88
C LYS A 128 5.74 -4.78 -11.28
N THR A 129 6.04 -3.55 -10.90
CA THR A 129 7.29 -3.15 -10.28
C THR A 129 7.02 -2.52 -8.93
N MET A 130 8.00 -2.64 -8.04
CA MET A 130 7.91 -2.15 -6.67
C MET A 130 9.27 -1.61 -6.25
N TYR A 131 9.27 -0.40 -5.67
CA TYR A 131 10.47 0.26 -5.15
C TYR A 131 10.22 0.67 -3.71
N CYS A 132 11.12 0.27 -2.82
CA CYS A 132 11.09 0.64 -1.41
C CYS A 132 12.30 1.47 -1.04
N TYR A 133 12.08 2.56 -0.33
CA TYR A 133 13.12 3.46 0.15
C TYR A 133 13.04 3.60 1.66
N TYR A 134 14.20 3.58 2.28
CA TYR A 134 14.37 4.02 3.65
C TYR A 134 14.82 5.48 3.66
N ILE A 135 14.17 6.28 4.47
CA ILE A 135 14.49 7.70 4.66
C ILE A 135 15.03 7.88 6.06
N ASP A 136 16.31 8.15 6.14
CA ASP A 136 16.98 8.56 7.37
C ASP A 136 16.75 10.06 7.54
N ILE A 137 15.75 10.39 8.35
CA ILE A 137 15.31 11.77 8.58
C ILE A 137 16.40 12.58 9.30
N GLU A 138 17.11 11.95 10.24
CA GLU A 138 18.13 12.62 11.05
C GLU A 138 19.37 13.00 10.21
N ASN A 139 19.80 12.12 9.32
CA ASN A 139 20.97 12.32 8.48
C ASN A 139 20.65 12.82 7.07
N ASN A 140 19.37 13.05 6.78
CA ASN A 140 18.88 13.47 5.46
C ASN A 140 19.39 12.58 4.30
N LYS A 141 19.32 11.26 4.51
CA LYS A 141 19.75 10.23 3.54
C LYS A 141 18.58 9.41 3.07
N ILE A 142 18.66 8.99 1.81
CA ILE A 142 17.67 8.11 1.17
C ILE A 142 18.41 6.89 0.66
N GLU A 143 17.92 5.71 1.02
CA GLU A 143 18.50 4.42 0.65
C GLU A 143 17.46 3.56 -0.05
N ALA A 144 17.79 3.05 -1.24
CA ALA A 144 16.96 2.07 -1.92
C ALA A 144 17.12 0.69 -1.26
N LEU A 145 16.01 0.08 -0.91
CA LEU A 145 15.98 -1.25 -0.28
C LEU A 145 15.68 -2.32 -1.32
N ARG A 146 16.30 -3.50 -1.16
CA ARG A 146 16.03 -4.67 -2.00
C ARG A 146 14.73 -5.39 -1.61
N GLU A 147 14.30 -5.22 -0.38
CA GLU A 147 13.09 -5.83 0.18
C GLU A 147 12.37 -4.84 1.09
N ILE A 148 11.06 -5.02 1.24
CA ILE A 148 10.33 -4.24 2.24
C ILE A 148 10.75 -4.68 3.64
N PRO A 149 10.72 -3.77 4.63
CA PRO A 149 11.09 -4.11 6.01
C PRO A 149 10.19 -5.22 6.55
N LYS A 150 10.71 -6.04 7.45
CA LYS A 150 9.89 -6.96 8.23
C LYS A 150 9.09 -6.16 9.26
N PHE A 151 7.87 -6.64 9.52
CA PHE A 151 7.03 -6.05 10.56
C PHE A 151 7.45 -6.52 11.95
#